data_4aadbe62129722ae563df3b696cef8ff
#
_entry.id   4aadbe62129722ae563df3b696cef8ff
#
_cell.length_a   1.000
_cell.length_b   1.000
_cell.length_c   1.000
_cell.angle_alpha   90.00
_cell.angle_beta   90.00
_cell.angle_gamma   90.00
#
_symmetry.space_group_name_H-M   'P 1'
#
loop_
_entity.id
_entity.type
_entity.pdbx_description
1 polymer ?
#
loop_
_entity_poly.entity_id
_entity_poly.type
_entity_poly.pdbx_seq_one_letter_code
_entity_poly.pdbx_strand_id
1 'polypeptide(L)'
;AGIGKAGNPDTMDGVDPRLVVGTGTEVLSAEGLIVTAGAIDTHVHYICPQQTETALFSGVTTMYGGGDGPADGSYATTCTPGPWNIKKMLESVEELPMNYMFLGKANSSQEEALVEQIEAGACGLKLHEDWGTTPACIDTALTVADKMDISIAIHTDSINEAGNVENTINAFNG
;
A
#
# COMPACT_ATOMS: atom_id res chain seq x y z
N ALA A 1 -8.77 6.73 19.69
CA ALA A 1 -9.99 7.40 19.28
C ALA A 1 -11.20 6.50 19.55
N GLY A 2 -12.37 7.10 19.77
CA GLY A 2 -13.61 6.37 20.01
C GLY A 2 -14.81 7.15 19.49
N ILE A 3 -15.92 6.47 19.31
CA ILE A 3 -17.20 7.05 18.85
C ILE A 3 -18.25 6.80 19.92
N GLY A 4 -19.03 7.82 20.25
CA GLY A 4 -20.09 7.75 21.25
C GLY A 4 -20.40 9.11 21.86
N LYS A 5 -21.15 9.10 22.96
CA LYS A 5 -21.41 10.33 23.70
C LYS A 5 -20.19 10.69 24.53
N ALA A 6 -19.42 11.66 24.04
CA ALA A 6 -18.27 12.22 24.71
C ALA A 6 -18.66 13.44 25.56
N GLY A 7 -17.97 13.71 26.63
CA GLY A 7 -18.21 14.88 27.47
C GLY A 7 -17.62 14.77 28.86
N ASN A 8 -18.08 15.67 29.76
CA ASN A 8 -17.75 15.60 31.17
C ASN A 8 -18.92 14.99 31.93
N PRO A 9 -18.75 13.82 32.60
CA PRO A 9 -19.82 13.16 33.35
C PRO A 9 -20.32 13.97 34.54
N ASP A 10 -19.56 14.94 35.05
CA ASP A 10 -19.98 15.81 36.16
C ASP A 10 -21.04 16.82 35.71
N THR A 11 -21.15 17.10 34.41
CA THR A 11 -22.05 18.10 33.85
C THR A 11 -22.98 17.56 32.76
N MET A 12 -22.79 16.31 32.35
CA MET A 12 -23.53 15.69 31.25
C MET A 12 -23.85 14.22 31.54
N ASP A 13 -25.13 13.90 31.58
CA ASP A 13 -25.57 12.52 31.78
C ASP A 13 -25.30 11.64 30.57
N GLY A 14 -25.00 10.36 30.81
CA GLY A 14 -24.86 9.31 29.79
C GLY A 14 -23.58 9.41 28.96
N VAL A 15 -22.55 10.09 29.46
CA VAL A 15 -21.21 10.06 28.86
C VAL A 15 -20.64 8.65 28.99
N ASP A 16 -20.11 8.13 27.87
CA ASP A 16 -19.38 6.86 27.87
C ASP A 16 -18.10 7.02 28.70
N PRO A 17 -17.86 6.16 29.71
CA PRO A 17 -16.66 6.25 30.56
C PRO A 17 -15.34 6.24 29.82
N ARG A 18 -15.32 5.70 28.59
CA ARG A 18 -14.15 5.68 27.71
C ARG A 18 -13.96 6.97 26.91
N LEU A 19 -14.97 7.87 26.91
CA LEU A 19 -15.01 9.09 26.11
C LEU A 19 -15.13 10.34 26.98
N VAL A 20 -14.56 10.32 28.17
CA VAL A 20 -14.47 11.50 29.03
C VAL A 20 -13.51 12.51 28.41
N VAL A 21 -14.01 13.72 28.18
CA VAL A 21 -13.24 14.80 27.55
C VAL A 21 -12.30 15.43 28.55
N GLY A 22 -11.02 15.44 28.22
CA GLY A 22 -9.95 16.09 28.98
C GLY A 22 -9.23 17.17 28.15
N THR A 23 -8.20 17.76 28.73
CA THR A 23 -7.45 18.86 28.11
C THR A 23 -6.74 18.51 26.80
N GLY A 24 -6.44 17.23 26.57
CA GLY A 24 -5.82 16.74 25.35
C GLY A 24 -6.82 16.05 24.40
N THR A 25 -8.13 16.18 24.62
CA THR A 25 -9.15 15.53 23.79
C THR A 25 -9.63 16.45 22.67
N GLU A 26 -9.47 16.03 21.44
CA GLU A 26 -10.12 16.63 20.28
C GLU A 26 -11.49 15.98 20.09
N VAL A 27 -12.54 16.81 19.93
CA VAL A 27 -13.92 16.36 19.73
C VAL A 27 -14.40 16.81 18.36
N LEU A 28 -14.78 15.83 17.52
CA LEU A 28 -15.39 16.09 16.22
C LEU A 28 -16.88 15.73 16.28
N SER A 29 -17.75 16.67 15.86
CA SER A 29 -19.19 16.40 15.78
C SER A 29 -19.48 15.48 14.60
N ALA A 30 -20.15 14.37 14.88
CA ALA A 30 -20.66 13.44 13.88
C ALA A 30 -22.20 13.42 13.83
N GLU A 31 -22.86 14.47 14.33
CA GLU A 31 -24.31 14.57 14.33
C GLU A 31 -24.85 14.57 12.89
N GLY A 32 -25.75 13.64 12.59
CA GLY A 32 -26.33 13.47 11.25
C GLY A 32 -25.37 12.86 10.23
N LEU A 33 -24.18 12.38 10.66
CA LEU A 33 -23.19 11.77 9.79
C LEU A 33 -23.03 10.27 10.08
N ILE A 34 -22.59 9.53 9.07
CA ILE A 34 -22.17 8.12 9.19
C ILE A 34 -20.64 8.12 9.20
N VAL A 35 -20.05 7.54 10.25
CA VAL A 35 -18.59 7.36 10.34
C VAL A 35 -18.23 5.95 9.93
N THR A 36 -17.36 5.84 8.94
CA THR A 36 -16.83 4.56 8.45
C THR A 36 -15.32 4.53 8.58
N ALA A 37 -14.74 3.34 8.50
CA ALA A 37 -13.30 3.23 8.26
C ALA A 37 -12.96 3.83 6.89
N GLY A 38 -11.79 4.44 6.77
CA GLY A 38 -11.27 4.86 5.47
C GLY A 38 -10.97 3.66 4.58
N ALA A 39 -11.21 3.81 3.29
CA ALA A 39 -10.90 2.78 2.32
C ALA A 39 -9.38 2.62 2.11
N ILE A 40 -8.96 1.41 1.73
CA ILE A 40 -7.60 1.10 1.30
C ILE A 40 -7.67 0.81 -0.20
N ASP A 41 -6.97 1.60 -1.01
CA ASP A 41 -6.75 1.30 -2.41
C ASP A 41 -5.51 0.42 -2.54
N THR A 42 -5.69 -0.82 -2.95
CA THR A 42 -4.63 -1.84 -3.03
C THR A 42 -3.99 -1.97 -4.40
N HIS A 43 -4.30 -1.09 -5.34
CA HIS A 43 -3.74 -1.12 -6.69
C HIS A 43 -3.53 0.30 -7.23
N VAL A 44 -2.54 1.00 -6.70
CA VAL A 44 -2.26 2.40 -7.05
C VAL A 44 -1.06 2.51 -7.96
N HIS A 45 -1.26 3.25 -9.07
CA HIS A 45 -0.16 3.78 -9.88
C HIS A 45 0.16 5.19 -9.39
N TYR A 46 1.26 5.35 -8.67
CA TYR A 46 1.68 6.66 -8.18
C TYR A 46 2.27 7.50 -9.33
N ILE A 47 1.44 8.35 -9.91
CA ILE A 47 1.81 9.18 -11.07
C ILE A 47 2.09 10.62 -10.65
N CYS A 48 1.24 11.19 -9.78
CA CYS A 48 1.38 12.58 -9.33
C CYS A 48 0.77 12.81 -7.95
N PRO A 49 1.23 13.83 -7.19
CA PRO A 49 0.73 14.12 -5.84
C PRO A 49 -0.77 14.47 -5.77
N GLN A 50 -1.34 14.97 -6.85
CA GLN A 50 -2.77 15.33 -6.93
C GLN A 50 -3.70 14.11 -6.71
N GLN A 51 -3.22 12.90 -6.93
CA GLN A 51 -3.97 11.68 -6.63
C GLN A 51 -4.37 11.59 -5.15
N THR A 52 -3.55 12.11 -4.25
CA THR A 52 -3.80 12.10 -2.81
C THR A 52 -5.09 12.83 -2.46
N GLU A 53 -5.25 14.05 -2.97
CA GLU A 53 -6.44 14.86 -2.71
C GLU A 53 -7.70 14.17 -3.27
N THR A 54 -7.63 13.65 -4.49
CA THR A 54 -8.72 12.90 -5.12
C THR A 54 -9.09 11.65 -4.33
N ALA A 55 -8.10 10.91 -3.84
CA ALA A 55 -8.30 9.72 -3.02
C ALA A 55 -8.97 10.07 -1.67
N LEU A 56 -8.49 11.10 -0.98
CA LEU A 56 -9.07 11.56 0.29
C LEU A 56 -10.52 12.01 0.13
N PHE A 57 -10.84 12.79 -0.89
CA PHE A 57 -12.23 13.20 -1.18
C PHE A 57 -13.13 12.03 -1.56
N SER A 58 -12.56 10.91 -1.97
CA SER A 58 -13.28 9.66 -2.26
C SER A 58 -13.38 8.72 -1.05
N GLY A 59 -12.85 9.14 0.12
CA GLY A 59 -12.87 8.34 1.35
C GLY A 59 -11.74 7.31 1.47
N VAL A 60 -10.75 7.34 0.59
CA VAL A 60 -9.54 6.51 0.68
C VAL A 60 -8.55 7.16 1.65
N THR A 61 -8.05 6.40 2.60
CA THR A 61 -7.08 6.87 3.60
C THR A 61 -5.74 6.14 3.56
N THR A 62 -5.66 5.08 2.75
CA THR A 62 -4.44 4.29 2.55
C THR A 62 -4.31 3.93 1.07
N MET A 63 -3.15 4.20 0.50
CA MET A 63 -2.80 3.87 -0.88
C MET A 63 -1.66 2.85 -0.87
N TYR A 64 -1.86 1.72 -1.56
CA TYR A 64 -0.90 0.63 -1.69
C TYR A 64 -0.58 0.40 -3.17
N GLY A 65 0.67 0.53 -3.55
CA GLY A 65 1.06 0.40 -4.93
C GLY A 65 2.49 0.85 -5.19
N GLY A 66 2.74 1.38 -6.35
CA GLY A 66 4.06 1.85 -6.71
C GLY A 66 4.06 2.73 -7.95
N GLY A 67 5.23 3.19 -8.27
CA GLY A 67 5.54 4.11 -9.35
C GLY A 67 6.68 5.02 -8.92
N ASP A 68 7.23 5.76 -9.82
CA ASP A 68 8.22 6.80 -9.57
C ASP A 68 7.81 8.12 -10.26
N GLY A 69 6.50 8.33 -10.32
CA GLY A 69 5.90 9.43 -11.04
C GLY A 69 5.76 9.10 -12.54
N PRO A 70 5.72 10.10 -13.43
CA PRO A 70 5.62 9.89 -14.87
C PRO A 70 6.91 9.39 -15.53
N ALA A 71 7.85 8.83 -14.76
CA ALA A 71 9.10 8.30 -15.27
C ALA A 71 8.91 6.99 -16.02
N ASP A 72 9.85 6.70 -16.91
CA ASP A 72 9.80 5.52 -17.76
C ASP A 72 9.80 4.20 -16.99
N GLY A 73 9.02 3.25 -17.48
CA GLY A 73 9.08 1.84 -17.09
C GLY A 73 8.38 1.47 -15.80
N SER A 74 7.94 2.43 -14.99
CA SER A 74 7.28 2.14 -13.72
C SER A 74 5.83 2.60 -13.67
N TYR A 75 5.47 3.65 -14.36
CA TYR A 75 4.15 4.26 -14.28
C TYR A 75 2.99 3.34 -14.71
N ALA A 76 3.28 2.31 -15.48
CA ALA A 76 2.29 1.31 -15.89
C ALA A 76 2.22 0.08 -14.97
N THR A 77 3.12 -0.08 -14.00
CA THR A 77 3.38 -1.37 -13.35
C THR A 77 3.14 -1.44 -11.86
N THR A 78 2.71 -0.34 -11.23
CA THR A 78 2.41 -0.27 -9.79
C THR A 78 3.56 -0.72 -8.87
N CYS A 79 4.82 -0.51 -9.24
CA CYS A 79 5.96 -0.76 -8.38
C CYS A 79 7.00 0.36 -8.46
N THR A 80 7.77 0.49 -7.40
CA THR A 80 8.89 1.43 -7.28
C THR A 80 10.18 0.63 -7.25
N PRO A 81 10.95 0.58 -8.35
CA PRO A 81 12.08 -0.34 -8.45
C PRO A 81 13.33 0.21 -7.76
N GLY A 82 13.89 -0.60 -6.89
CA GLY A 82 15.18 -0.37 -6.26
C GLY A 82 15.18 0.55 -5.04
N PRO A 83 16.18 0.42 -4.17
CA PRO A 83 16.26 1.11 -2.88
C PRO A 83 16.24 2.63 -2.99
N TRP A 84 16.91 3.17 -4.00
CA TRP A 84 16.98 4.62 -4.18
C TRP A 84 15.60 5.23 -4.49
N ASN A 85 14.86 4.61 -5.44
CA ASN A 85 13.53 5.10 -5.82
C ASN A 85 12.54 4.97 -4.65
N ILE A 86 12.59 3.87 -3.89
CA ILE A 86 11.74 3.67 -2.71
C ILE A 86 11.96 4.77 -1.68
N LYS A 87 13.22 5.08 -1.37
CA LYS A 87 13.56 6.17 -0.44
C LYS A 87 13.04 7.52 -0.95
N LYS A 88 13.19 7.81 -2.25
CA LYS A 88 12.68 9.04 -2.86
C LYS A 88 11.16 9.13 -2.86
N MET A 89 10.46 8.01 -3.07
CA MET A 89 9.01 7.98 -2.95
C MET A 89 8.55 8.22 -1.51
N LEU A 90 9.20 7.62 -0.52
CA LEU A 90 8.92 7.87 0.90
C LEU A 90 9.13 9.35 1.27
N GLU A 91 10.25 9.95 0.86
CA GLU A 91 10.52 11.37 1.06
C GLU A 91 9.46 12.27 0.41
N SER A 92 8.99 11.91 -0.79
CA SER A 92 8.05 12.73 -1.57
C SER A 92 6.64 12.83 -0.96
N VAL A 93 6.28 11.91 -0.07
CA VAL A 93 4.94 11.84 0.54
C VAL A 93 4.91 12.22 2.02
N GLU A 94 6.06 12.59 2.60
CA GLU A 94 6.21 12.83 4.04
C GLU A 94 5.23 13.89 4.58
N GLU A 95 4.91 14.91 3.78
CA GLU A 95 4.00 15.99 4.17
C GLU A 95 2.54 15.76 3.74
N LEU A 96 2.26 14.66 3.05
CA LEU A 96 0.92 14.41 2.52
C LEU A 96 0.05 13.66 3.55
N PRO A 97 -1.22 14.07 3.74
CA PRO A 97 -2.10 13.53 4.80
C PRO A 97 -2.75 12.20 4.41
N MET A 98 -1.96 11.21 4.05
CA MET A 98 -2.41 9.88 3.58
C MET A 98 -1.44 8.81 4.11
N ASN A 99 -1.90 7.57 4.29
CA ASN A 99 -1.00 6.45 4.49
C ASN A 99 -0.53 5.94 3.13
N TYR A 100 0.78 5.86 2.96
CA TYR A 100 1.40 5.36 1.73
C TYR A 100 2.13 4.06 1.97
N MET A 101 1.96 3.14 1.03
CA MET A 101 2.62 1.84 1.04
C MET A 101 3.20 1.59 -0.35
N PHE A 102 4.54 1.55 -0.45
CA PHE A 102 5.23 1.37 -1.73
C PHE A 102 5.66 -0.07 -1.93
N LEU A 103 5.41 -0.58 -3.14
CA LEU A 103 5.82 -1.89 -3.60
C LEU A 103 7.15 -1.81 -4.34
N GLY A 104 8.10 -2.67 -3.97
CA GLY A 104 9.30 -2.90 -4.76
C GLY A 104 9.03 -3.76 -6.00
N LYS A 105 9.98 -3.81 -6.92
CA LYS A 105 9.93 -4.65 -8.10
C LYS A 105 10.40 -6.08 -7.78
N ALA A 106 9.56 -7.07 -8.02
CA ALA A 106 9.84 -8.48 -7.73
C ALA A 106 10.37 -9.28 -8.93
N ASN A 107 10.45 -8.71 -10.12
CA ASN A 107 10.90 -9.41 -11.33
C ASN A 107 12.42 -9.65 -11.32
N SER A 108 12.85 -10.53 -10.41
CA SER A 108 14.23 -10.98 -10.25
C SER A 108 14.25 -12.42 -9.75
N SER A 109 15.23 -13.19 -10.18
CA SER A 109 15.54 -14.52 -9.64
C SER A 109 16.67 -14.47 -8.58
N GLN A 110 17.01 -13.27 -8.08
CA GLN A 110 18.01 -13.06 -7.04
C GLN A 110 17.34 -12.51 -5.80
N GLU A 111 17.39 -13.25 -4.69
CA GLU A 111 16.74 -12.85 -3.43
C GLU A 111 17.28 -11.52 -2.89
N GLU A 112 18.58 -11.29 -3.00
CA GLU A 112 19.24 -10.10 -2.49
C GLU A 112 18.66 -8.82 -3.09
N ALA A 113 18.32 -8.84 -4.39
CA ALA A 113 17.71 -7.71 -5.09
C ALA A 113 16.30 -7.38 -4.58
N LEU A 114 15.62 -8.34 -3.99
CA LEU A 114 14.32 -8.16 -3.38
C LEU A 114 14.44 -7.67 -1.94
N VAL A 115 15.33 -8.29 -1.19
CA VAL A 115 15.58 -7.96 0.23
C VAL A 115 16.04 -6.52 0.39
N GLU A 116 16.99 -6.03 -0.42
CA GLU A 116 17.45 -4.64 -0.34
C GLU A 116 16.36 -3.59 -0.55
N GLN A 117 15.32 -3.92 -1.33
CA GLN A 117 14.16 -3.04 -1.51
C GLN A 117 13.28 -3.00 -0.27
N ILE A 118 13.07 -4.15 0.38
CA ILE A 118 12.32 -4.23 1.63
C ILE A 118 13.05 -3.49 2.74
N GLU A 119 14.35 -3.68 2.87
CA GLU A 119 15.19 -2.96 3.82
C GLU A 119 15.20 -1.44 3.58
N ALA A 120 15.00 -1.01 2.34
CA ALA A 120 14.86 0.41 1.99
C ALA A 120 13.49 1.00 2.34
N GLY A 121 12.51 0.17 2.74
CA GLY A 121 11.18 0.59 3.18
C GLY A 121 10.03 0.17 2.27
N ALA A 122 10.24 -0.72 1.30
CA ALA A 122 9.14 -1.32 0.58
C ALA A 122 8.28 -2.17 1.52
N CYS A 123 6.96 -2.01 1.46
CA CYS A 123 6.01 -2.75 2.29
C CYS A 123 5.56 -4.08 1.68
N GLY A 124 5.99 -4.35 0.47
CA GLY A 124 5.70 -5.53 -0.30
C GLY A 124 6.37 -5.46 -1.67
N LEU A 125 6.09 -6.44 -2.51
CA LEU A 125 6.71 -6.56 -3.83
C LEU A 125 5.65 -6.75 -4.91
N LYS A 126 5.94 -6.26 -6.12
CA LYS A 126 5.08 -6.37 -7.29
C LYS A 126 5.77 -7.11 -8.41
N LEU A 127 5.11 -8.15 -8.91
CA LEU A 127 5.42 -8.82 -10.18
C LEU A 127 4.55 -8.24 -11.30
N HIS A 128 5.11 -8.01 -12.47
CA HIS A 128 4.38 -7.53 -13.63
C HIS A 128 4.88 -8.22 -14.91
N GLU A 129 3.94 -8.61 -15.79
CA GLU A 129 4.25 -9.32 -17.04
C GLU A 129 5.20 -8.56 -17.97
N ASP A 130 5.09 -7.23 -18.04
CA ASP A 130 5.95 -6.37 -18.89
C ASP A 130 7.46 -6.58 -18.64
N TRP A 131 7.82 -7.11 -17.49
CA TRP A 131 9.22 -7.36 -17.10
C TRP A 131 9.58 -8.84 -17.03
N GLY A 132 8.73 -9.72 -17.56
CA GLY A 132 8.96 -11.15 -17.56
C GLY A 132 8.67 -11.77 -16.18
N THR A 133 7.42 -12.08 -15.91
CA THR A 133 7.01 -12.81 -14.71
C THR A 133 7.17 -14.30 -14.93
N THR A 134 8.41 -14.77 -14.85
CA THR A 134 8.74 -16.20 -15.02
C THR A 134 8.44 -16.98 -13.73
N PRO A 135 8.24 -18.32 -13.80
CA PRO A 135 8.12 -19.16 -12.61
C PRO A 135 9.27 -18.96 -11.60
N ALA A 136 10.49 -18.76 -12.07
CA ALA A 136 11.65 -18.51 -11.21
C ALA A 136 11.53 -17.17 -10.45
N CYS A 137 11.02 -16.12 -11.09
CA CYS A 137 10.78 -14.84 -10.41
C CYS A 137 9.66 -14.96 -9.36
N ILE A 138 8.60 -15.72 -9.67
CA ILE A 138 7.50 -15.97 -8.73
C ILE A 138 8.01 -16.75 -7.51
N ASP A 139 8.73 -17.82 -7.72
CA ASP A 139 9.31 -18.65 -6.66
C ASP A 139 10.24 -17.84 -5.74
N THR A 140 11.15 -17.05 -6.33
CA THR A 140 12.02 -16.14 -5.57
C THR A 140 11.23 -15.12 -4.77
N ALA A 141 10.22 -14.50 -5.38
CA ALA A 141 9.38 -13.51 -4.70
C ALA A 141 8.61 -14.12 -3.53
N LEU A 142 8.01 -15.29 -3.70
CA LEU A 142 7.29 -16.00 -2.64
C LEU A 142 8.24 -16.44 -1.51
N THR A 143 9.44 -16.92 -1.86
CA THR A 143 10.47 -17.29 -0.88
C THR A 143 10.87 -16.09 0.00
N VAL A 144 11.10 -14.93 -0.62
CA VAL A 144 11.44 -13.70 0.13
C VAL A 144 10.24 -13.21 0.94
N ALA A 145 9.03 -13.29 0.38
CA ALA A 145 7.81 -12.89 1.07
C ALA A 145 7.59 -13.70 2.35
N ASP A 146 7.79 -15.01 2.29
CA ASP A 146 7.69 -15.89 3.47
C ASP A 146 8.75 -15.56 4.53
N LYS A 147 10.00 -15.31 4.11
CA LYS A 147 11.10 -14.95 5.02
C LYS A 147 10.93 -13.58 5.70
N MET A 148 10.37 -12.60 4.98
CA MET A 148 10.30 -11.22 5.41
C MET A 148 8.91 -10.79 5.90
N ASP A 149 7.93 -11.71 5.88
CA ASP A 149 6.53 -11.49 6.26
C ASP A 149 5.89 -10.30 5.51
N ILE A 150 6.01 -10.30 4.18
CA ILE A 150 5.45 -9.27 3.30
C ILE A 150 4.50 -9.87 2.27
N SER A 151 3.67 -9.02 1.66
CA SER A 151 2.77 -9.42 0.58
C SER A 151 3.40 -9.30 -0.81
N ILE A 152 2.93 -10.15 -1.72
CA ILE A 152 3.23 -10.07 -3.14
C ILE A 152 1.96 -9.70 -3.89
N ALA A 153 2.06 -8.67 -4.73
CA ALA A 153 1.05 -8.33 -5.71
C ALA A 153 1.53 -8.75 -7.11
N ILE A 154 0.63 -9.25 -7.93
CA ILE A 154 0.96 -9.68 -9.29
C ILE A 154 -0.01 -9.13 -10.32
N HIS A 155 0.52 -8.64 -11.43
CA HIS A 155 -0.18 -8.52 -12.69
C HIS A 155 0.15 -9.76 -13.50
N THR A 156 -0.85 -10.63 -13.71
CA THR A 156 -0.66 -11.92 -14.40
C THR A 156 -0.32 -11.72 -15.88
N ASP A 157 0.27 -12.75 -16.47
CA ASP A 157 0.60 -12.79 -17.89
C ASP A 157 -0.68 -12.88 -18.75
N SER A 158 -1.28 -11.74 -19.03
CA SER A 158 -2.52 -11.63 -19.80
C SER A 158 -2.30 -11.71 -21.31
N ILE A 159 -1.08 -11.47 -21.78
CA ILE A 159 -0.72 -11.45 -23.20
C ILE A 159 0.30 -12.53 -23.61
N ASN A 160 0.59 -13.44 -22.69
CA ASN A 160 1.50 -14.57 -22.90
C ASN A 160 2.95 -14.21 -23.26
N GLU A 161 3.46 -13.12 -22.71
CA GLU A 161 4.85 -12.71 -22.95
C GLU A 161 5.87 -13.63 -22.29
N ALA A 162 5.57 -14.13 -21.10
CA ALA A 162 6.46 -15.00 -20.32
C ALA A 162 5.88 -16.39 -20.06
N GLY A 163 4.81 -16.75 -20.72
CA GLY A 163 4.09 -17.99 -20.54
C GLY A 163 2.59 -17.80 -20.71
N ASN A 164 1.80 -18.52 -19.95
CA ASN A 164 0.35 -18.33 -19.90
C ASN A 164 -0.15 -18.31 -18.45
N VAL A 165 -1.41 -17.96 -18.25
CA VAL A 165 -2.03 -17.88 -16.92
C VAL A 165 -1.90 -19.19 -16.13
N GLU A 166 -1.95 -20.34 -16.80
CA GLU A 166 -1.81 -21.65 -16.16
C GLU A 166 -0.40 -21.85 -15.60
N ASN A 167 0.64 -21.40 -16.30
CA ASN A 167 2.01 -21.45 -15.80
C ASN A 167 2.18 -20.56 -14.56
N THR A 168 1.57 -19.39 -14.56
CA THR A 168 1.57 -18.49 -13.42
C THR A 168 0.88 -19.12 -12.21
N ILE A 169 -0.33 -19.68 -12.41
CA ILE A 169 -1.08 -20.38 -11.36
C ILE A 169 -0.28 -21.56 -10.79
N ASN A 170 0.35 -22.36 -11.67
CA ASN A 170 1.15 -23.51 -11.25
C ASN A 170 2.37 -23.06 -10.41
N ALA A 171 2.96 -21.92 -10.71
CA ALA A 171 4.09 -21.39 -9.94
C ALA A 171 3.71 -20.99 -8.51
N PHE A 172 2.44 -20.65 -8.25
CA PHE A 172 1.94 -20.37 -6.90
C PHE A 172 1.70 -21.62 -6.04
N ASN A 173 1.57 -22.77 -6.66
CA ASN A 173 1.31 -24.04 -5.97
C ASN A 173 2.61 -24.77 -5.57
N GLY A 174 3.75 -24.11 -5.69
CA GLY A 174 5.12 -24.59 -5.50
C GLY A 174 5.40 -25.41 -4.25
#